data_e5230fa3877be1d8785086d8bee2cd0b
#
_entry.id   e5230fa3877be1d8785086d8bee2cd0b
#
_cell.length_a   1.000
_cell.length_b   1.000
_cell.length_c   1.000
_cell.angle_alpha   90.00
_cell.angle_beta   90.00
_cell.angle_gamma   90.00
#
_symmetry.space_group_name_H-M   'P 1'
#
loop_
_entity.id
_entity.type
_entity.pdbx_description
1 polymer ?
#
loop_
_entity_poly.entity_id
_entity_poly.type
_entity_poly.pdbx_seq_one_letter_code
_entity_poly.pdbx_strand_id
1 'polypeptide(L)'
;MSDFRLRVFCCVAKNLSFTKASQELFISQPAITKHIQELETMYQTRLFERMGNKISLTDAGRLLLEHCEKILEEYGRLEYEMNLLRNEHIGKLRLGASTTIAQYVLPPLLARFIEKFPQVSLSLFNGNSLEVEKALQEHRIDLALVEGNIRQPNLKYTSFLQDELVPVVHTHSKWTEYDLSLIHISEPTRH
;
A
#
# COMPACT_ATOMS: atom_id res chain seq x y z
N MET A 1 10.73 11.48 -17.72
CA MET A 1 10.35 12.66 -16.90
C MET A 1 8.87 12.57 -16.59
N SER A 2 8.50 12.13 -15.39
CA SER A 2 7.09 12.18 -14.99
C SER A 2 6.66 13.63 -14.96
N ASP A 3 5.49 13.94 -15.51
CA ASP A 3 4.96 15.29 -15.42
C ASP A 3 4.73 15.64 -13.93
N PHE A 4 5.53 16.55 -13.40
CA PHE A 4 5.48 16.95 -12.00
C PHE A 4 4.10 17.47 -11.59
N ARG A 5 3.35 18.05 -12.54
CA ARG A 5 1.96 18.51 -12.32
C ARG A 5 1.03 17.37 -11.96
N LEU A 6 1.22 16.18 -12.56
CA LEU A 6 0.44 15.00 -12.22
C LEU A 6 0.74 14.52 -10.78
N ARG A 7 2.01 14.58 -10.36
CA ARG A 7 2.38 14.27 -8.96
C ARG A 7 1.76 15.25 -7.98
N VAL A 8 1.79 16.54 -8.31
CA VAL A 8 1.14 17.60 -7.50
C VAL A 8 -0.37 17.34 -7.40
N PHE A 9 -1.02 17.06 -8.52
CA PHE A 9 -2.44 16.75 -8.55
C PHE A 9 -2.80 15.54 -7.68
N CYS A 10 -2.10 14.42 -7.84
CA CYS A 10 -2.32 13.21 -7.02
C CYS A 10 -2.11 13.49 -5.53
N CYS A 11 -1.10 14.28 -5.17
CA CYS A 11 -0.85 14.63 -3.77
C CYS A 11 -1.98 15.48 -3.18
N VAL A 12 -2.48 16.49 -3.91
CA VAL A 12 -3.62 17.30 -3.47
C VAL A 12 -4.90 16.46 -3.39
N ALA A 13 -5.13 15.56 -4.35
CA ALA A 13 -6.30 14.70 -4.41
C ALA A 13 -6.36 13.72 -3.22
N LYS A 14 -5.22 13.12 -2.85
CA LYS A 14 -5.11 12.20 -1.71
C LYS A 14 -5.28 12.91 -0.36
N ASN A 15 -4.72 14.10 -0.23
CA ASN A 15 -4.77 14.86 1.02
C ASN A 15 -6.05 15.71 1.16
N LEU A 16 -6.77 15.96 0.07
CA LEU A 16 -7.84 16.96 -0.04
C LEU A 16 -7.45 18.30 0.63
N SER A 17 -6.18 18.68 0.46
CA SER A 17 -5.59 19.86 1.09
C SER A 17 -4.36 20.36 0.32
N PHE A 18 -4.43 21.60 -0.16
CA PHE A 18 -3.29 22.26 -0.82
C PHE A 18 -2.13 22.50 0.13
N THR A 19 -2.43 22.80 1.41
CA THR A 19 -1.40 23.04 2.44
C THR A 19 -0.67 21.75 2.79
N LYS A 20 -1.38 20.64 3.00
CA LYS A 20 -0.73 19.36 3.27
C LYS A 20 0.12 18.89 2.08
N ALA A 21 -0.40 19.05 0.86
CA ALA A 21 0.34 18.73 -0.36
C ALA A 21 1.61 19.58 -0.51
N SER A 22 1.57 20.86 -0.14
CA SER A 22 2.77 21.71 -0.16
C SER A 22 3.84 21.26 0.83
N GLN A 23 3.44 20.81 2.01
CA GLN A 23 4.34 20.27 3.01
C GLN A 23 4.95 18.93 2.56
N GLU A 24 4.15 18.04 2.01
CA GLU A 24 4.58 16.71 1.53
C GLU A 24 5.54 16.80 0.34
N LEU A 25 5.28 17.72 -0.58
CA LEU A 25 6.11 17.91 -1.79
C LEU A 25 7.26 18.92 -1.61
N PHE A 26 7.37 19.54 -0.43
CA PHE A 26 8.40 20.54 -0.11
C PHE A 26 8.42 21.74 -1.09
N ILE A 27 7.26 22.17 -1.55
CA ILE A 27 7.09 23.36 -2.38
C ILE A 27 6.04 24.30 -1.80
N SER A 28 6.05 25.56 -2.22
CA SER A 28 5.10 26.55 -1.71
C SER A 28 3.65 26.26 -2.16
N GLN A 29 2.67 26.61 -1.32
CA GLN A 29 1.25 26.45 -1.66
C GLN A 29 0.85 27.21 -2.95
N PRO A 30 1.36 28.45 -3.24
CA PRO A 30 1.12 29.08 -4.53
C PRO A 30 1.62 28.26 -5.72
N ALA A 31 2.77 27.57 -5.59
CA ALA A 31 3.27 26.67 -6.63
C ALA A 31 2.33 25.49 -6.86
N ILE A 32 1.82 24.86 -5.79
CA ILE A 32 0.78 23.82 -5.88
C ILE A 32 -0.42 24.35 -6.66
N THR A 33 -0.93 25.52 -6.26
CA THR A 33 -2.10 26.14 -6.90
C THR A 33 -1.86 26.39 -8.39
N LYS A 34 -0.68 26.89 -8.77
CA LYS A 34 -0.29 27.11 -10.15
C LYS A 34 -0.31 25.82 -10.97
N HIS A 35 0.29 24.74 -10.46
CA HIS A 35 0.30 23.45 -11.16
C HIS A 35 -1.11 22.89 -11.37
N ILE A 36 -2.00 23.03 -10.40
CA ILE A 36 -3.41 22.62 -10.55
C ILE A 36 -4.10 23.47 -11.61
N GLN A 37 -3.94 24.79 -11.59
CA GLN A 37 -4.51 25.67 -12.60
C GLN A 37 -4.00 25.37 -14.01
N GLU A 38 -2.73 25.03 -14.17
CA GLU A 38 -2.16 24.61 -15.47
C GLU A 38 -2.84 23.33 -15.99
N LEU A 39 -3.12 22.35 -15.13
CA LEU A 39 -3.87 21.14 -15.51
C LEU A 39 -5.33 21.47 -15.85
N GLU A 40 -6.01 22.28 -15.03
CA GLU A 40 -7.39 22.71 -15.29
C GLU A 40 -7.51 23.50 -16.60
N THR A 41 -6.50 24.31 -16.91
CA THR A 41 -6.42 25.04 -18.18
C THR A 41 -6.18 24.08 -19.35
N MET A 42 -5.27 23.10 -19.20
CA MET A 42 -4.98 22.11 -20.22
C MET A 42 -6.20 21.27 -20.58
N TYR A 43 -6.96 20.82 -19.58
CA TYR A 43 -8.16 19.99 -19.77
C TYR A 43 -9.43 20.79 -19.91
N GLN A 44 -9.38 22.14 -19.83
CA GLN A 44 -10.52 23.06 -19.91
C GLN A 44 -11.66 22.68 -18.94
N THR A 45 -11.31 22.15 -17.76
CA THR A 45 -12.27 21.73 -16.75
C THR A 45 -11.72 21.93 -15.34
N ARG A 46 -12.61 22.09 -14.38
CA ARG A 46 -12.25 22.11 -12.95
C ARG A 46 -11.99 20.69 -12.46
N LEU A 47 -10.88 20.50 -11.75
CA LEU A 47 -10.52 19.23 -11.14
C LEU A 47 -10.92 19.15 -9.65
N PHE A 48 -10.99 20.33 -9.02
CA PHE A 48 -11.42 20.47 -7.63
C PHE A 48 -12.58 21.48 -7.52
N GLU A 49 -13.46 21.21 -6.58
CA GLU A 49 -14.51 22.13 -6.15
C GLU A 49 -14.35 22.48 -4.67
N ARG A 50 -14.81 23.64 -4.28
CA ARG A 50 -14.79 24.12 -2.89
C ARG A 50 -16.19 24.08 -2.32
N MET A 51 -16.36 23.36 -1.21
CA MET A 51 -17.58 23.35 -0.41
C MET A 51 -17.27 23.96 0.97
N GLY A 52 -17.41 25.26 1.09
CA GLY A 52 -17.00 26.02 2.28
C GLY A 52 -15.47 25.93 2.48
N ASN A 53 -15.05 25.42 3.65
CA ASN A 53 -13.63 25.22 3.98
C ASN A 53 -13.05 23.87 3.52
N LYS A 54 -13.85 23.04 2.84
CA LYS A 54 -13.40 21.73 2.33
C LYS A 54 -13.23 21.78 0.83
N ILE A 55 -12.28 21.00 0.33
CA ILE A 55 -12.14 20.73 -1.10
C ILE A 55 -12.55 19.29 -1.38
N SER A 56 -13.14 19.08 -2.54
CA SER A 56 -13.49 17.75 -3.07
C SER A 56 -13.10 17.66 -4.54
N LEU A 57 -13.00 16.43 -5.04
CA LEU A 57 -12.77 16.18 -6.45
C LEU A 57 -14.08 16.35 -7.23
N THR A 58 -14.00 16.99 -8.39
CA THR A 58 -15.05 16.91 -9.42
C THR A 58 -15.07 15.53 -10.09
N ASP A 59 -16.05 15.26 -10.95
CA ASP A 59 -16.06 14.02 -11.77
C ASP A 59 -14.81 13.96 -12.66
N ALA A 60 -14.40 15.07 -13.25
CA ALA A 60 -13.16 15.16 -14.02
C ALA A 60 -11.92 14.92 -13.14
N GLY A 61 -11.93 15.43 -11.90
CA GLY A 61 -10.87 15.18 -10.93
C GLY A 61 -10.76 13.70 -10.55
N ARG A 62 -11.89 13.00 -10.34
CA ARG A 62 -11.91 11.55 -10.06
C ARG A 62 -11.36 10.74 -11.24
N LEU A 63 -11.80 11.07 -12.45
CA LEU A 63 -11.29 10.42 -13.66
C LEU A 63 -9.78 10.64 -13.83
N LEU A 64 -9.32 11.89 -13.65
CA LEU A 64 -7.89 12.18 -13.75
C LEU A 64 -7.08 11.46 -12.68
N LEU A 65 -7.58 11.32 -11.43
CA LEU A 65 -6.88 10.64 -10.36
C LEU A 65 -6.65 9.16 -10.71
N GLU A 66 -7.68 8.47 -11.21
CA GLU A 66 -7.57 7.06 -11.61
C GLU A 66 -6.50 6.85 -12.69
N HIS A 67 -6.48 7.70 -13.73
CA HIS A 67 -5.48 7.61 -14.78
C HIS A 67 -4.09 8.06 -14.32
N CYS A 68 -4.03 9.08 -13.48
CA CYS A 68 -2.79 9.65 -12.98
C CYS A 68 -2.00 8.64 -12.15
N GLU A 69 -2.67 7.87 -11.30
CA GLU A 69 -2.04 6.83 -10.51
C GLU A 69 -1.39 5.77 -11.40
N LYS A 70 -2.10 5.29 -12.41
CA LYS A 70 -1.57 4.33 -13.40
C LYS A 70 -0.37 4.88 -14.17
N ILE A 71 -0.45 6.14 -14.61
CA ILE A 71 0.65 6.80 -15.34
C ILE A 71 1.89 6.92 -14.44
N LEU A 72 1.73 7.36 -13.19
CA LEU A 72 2.85 7.52 -12.27
C LEU A 72 3.47 6.17 -11.89
N GLU A 73 2.68 5.11 -11.80
CA GLU A 73 3.15 3.74 -11.59
C GLU A 73 3.99 3.26 -12.77
N GLU A 74 3.49 3.44 -14.01
CA GLU A 74 4.23 3.07 -15.23
C GLU A 74 5.53 3.88 -15.39
N TYR A 75 5.56 5.15 -15.01
CA TYR A 75 6.80 5.91 -14.95
C TYR A 75 7.80 5.31 -13.97
N GLY A 76 7.34 4.94 -12.77
CA GLY A 76 8.18 4.27 -11.77
C GLY A 76 8.74 2.94 -12.28
N ARG A 77 7.92 2.18 -13.00
CA ARG A 77 8.31 0.92 -13.64
C ARG A 77 9.35 1.14 -14.73
N LEU A 78 9.14 2.12 -15.62
CA LEU A 78 10.10 2.49 -16.65
C LEU A 78 11.45 2.88 -16.04
N GLU A 79 11.47 3.73 -15.01
CA GLU A 79 12.70 4.12 -14.31
C GLU A 79 13.44 2.89 -13.76
N TYR A 80 12.69 1.96 -13.14
CA TYR A 80 13.26 0.71 -12.63
C TYR A 80 13.86 -0.16 -13.76
N GLU A 81 13.12 -0.39 -14.85
CA GLU A 81 13.59 -1.19 -15.99
C GLU A 81 14.84 -0.56 -16.65
N MET A 82 14.87 0.77 -16.76
CA MET A 82 16.05 1.48 -17.27
C MET A 82 17.28 1.35 -16.34
N ASN A 83 17.07 1.33 -15.03
CA ASN A 83 18.14 1.08 -14.06
C ASN A 83 18.65 -0.36 -14.15
N LEU A 84 17.75 -1.33 -14.35
CA LEU A 84 18.15 -2.74 -14.56
C LEU A 84 19.07 -2.91 -15.78
N LEU A 85 18.82 -2.19 -16.88
CA LEU A 85 19.69 -2.23 -18.06
C LEU A 85 21.13 -1.73 -17.76
N ARG A 86 21.30 -0.93 -16.72
CA ARG A 86 22.60 -0.47 -16.22
C ARG A 86 23.18 -1.35 -15.12
N ASN A 87 22.56 -2.51 -14.82
CA ASN A 87 22.87 -3.36 -13.68
C ASN A 87 22.74 -2.64 -12.32
N GLU A 88 21.93 -1.59 -12.25
CA GLU A 88 21.66 -0.83 -11.04
C GLU A 88 20.31 -1.27 -10.46
N HIS A 89 20.32 -1.99 -9.36
CA HIS A 89 19.12 -2.36 -8.62
C HIS A 89 18.67 -1.22 -7.73
N ILE A 90 18.29 -0.09 -8.35
CA ILE A 90 17.80 1.11 -7.65
C ILE A 90 16.28 1.15 -7.78
N GLY A 91 15.60 1.25 -6.66
CA GLY A 91 14.13 1.31 -6.68
C GLY A 91 13.54 1.50 -5.30
N LYS A 92 12.21 1.42 -5.23
CA LYS A 92 11.46 1.45 -3.98
C LYS A 92 10.61 0.19 -3.91
N LEU A 93 10.62 -0.47 -2.77
CA LEU A 93 9.75 -1.60 -2.45
C LEU A 93 8.92 -1.25 -1.22
N ARG A 94 7.60 -1.16 -1.42
CA ARG A 94 6.63 -0.92 -0.34
C ARG A 94 5.99 -2.24 0.01
N LEU A 95 6.41 -2.82 1.12
CA LEU A 95 5.85 -4.06 1.64
C LEU A 95 4.71 -3.77 2.61
N GLY A 96 3.71 -4.63 2.62
CA GLY A 96 2.75 -4.73 3.70
C GLY A 96 2.81 -6.11 4.34
N ALA A 97 2.65 -6.19 5.64
CA ALA A 97 2.59 -7.47 6.32
C ALA A 97 1.62 -7.45 7.50
N SER A 98 0.98 -8.60 7.75
CA SER A 98 0.25 -8.81 8.98
C SER A 98 1.21 -8.76 10.18
N THR A 99 0.67 -8.44 11.35
CA THR A 99 1.48 -8.19 12.55
C THR A 99 2.41 -9.36 12.87
N THR A 100 1.91 -10.58 12.82
CA THR A 100 2.71 -11.80 13.08
C THR A 100 3.85 -11.96 12.08
N ILE A 101 3.55 -11.80 10.79
CA ILE A 101 4.55 -11.91 9.72
C ILE A 101 5.59 -10.80 9.84
N ALA A 102 5.16 -9.57 10.11
CA ALA A 102 6.05 -8.42 10.26
C ALA A 102 7.04 -8.58 11.43
N GLN A 103 6.59 -9.21 12.52
CA GLN A 103 7.40 -9.37 13.73
C GLN A 103 8.31 -10.59 13.70
N TYR A 104 7.86 -11.71 13.15
CA TYR A 104 8.57 -13.00 13.31
C TYR A 104 9.16 -13.55 12.02
N VAL A 105 8.55 -13.29 10.87
CA VAL A 105 8.96 -13.86 9.58
C VAL A 105 9.84 -12.91 8.78
N LEU A 106 9.43 -11.64 8.69
CA LEU A 106 10.09 -10.67 7.83
C LEU A 106 11.50 -10.24 8.27
N PRO A 107 11.83 -10.04 9.55
CA PRO A 107 13.11 -9.44 9.92
C PRO A 107 14.34 -10.13 9.31
N PRO A 108 14.51 -11.46 9.38
CA PRO A 108 15.65 -12.12 8.77
C PRO A 108 15.65 -12.05 7.23
N LEU A 109 14.46 -12.01 6.61
CA LEU A 109 14.34 -11.89 5.15
C LEU A 109 14.71 -10.48 4.69
N LEU A 110 14.25 -9.46 5.40
CA LEU A 110 14.58 -8.06 5.10
C LEU A 110 16.05 -7.76 5.29
N ALA A 111 16.68 -8.31 6.33
CA ALA A 111 18.12 -8.16 6.54
C ALA A 111 18.92 -8.68 5.33
N ARG A 112 18.62 -9.89 4.86
CA ARG A 112 19.25 -10.46 3.66
C ARG A 112 18.95 -9.67 2.39
N PHE A 113 17.71 -9.15 2.28
CA PHE A 113 17.31 -8.37 1.11
C PHE A 113 18.10 -7.05 1.05
N ILE A 114 18.20 -6.30 2.16
CA ILE A 114 18.92 -5.03 2.24
C ILE A 114 20.41 -5.25 1.98
N GLU A 115 20.99 -6.32 2.51
CA GLU A 115 22.39 -6.67 2.27
C GLU A 115 22.65 -6.95 0.76
N LYS A 116 21.73 -7.65 0.11
CA LYS A 116 21.86 -7.98 -1.32
C LYS A 116 21.53 -6.82 -2.25
N PHE A 117 20.61 -5.94 -1.85
CA PHE A 117 20.12 -4.82 -2.66
C PHE A 117 20.17 -3.49 -1.87
N PRO A 118 21.36 -2.99 -1.54
CA PRO A 118 21.52 -1.83 -0.66
C PRO A 118 20.98 -0.51 -1.23
N GLN A 119 20.76 -0.44 -2.54
CA GLN A 119 20.22 0.74 -3.22
C GLN A 119 18.69 0.72 -3.35
N VAL A 120 18.02 -0.34 -2.90
CA VAL A 120 16.57 -0.41 -2.87
C VAL A 120 16.04 0.19 -1.57
N SER A 121 15.28 1.27 -1.71
CA SER A 121 14.56 1.86 -0.56
C SER A 121 13.38 0.96 -0.18
N LEU A 122 13.38 0.45 1.04
CA LEU A 122 12.35 -0.43 1.55
C LEU A 122 11.48 0.28 2.57
N SER A 123 10.18 0.15 2.45
CA SER A 123 9.21 0.59 3.46
C SER A 123 8.28 -0.56 3.84
N LEU A 124 7.92 -0.65 5.11
CA LEU A 124 7.03 -1.67 5.64
C LEU A 124 5.78 -1.03 6.25
N PHE A 125 4.62 -1.41 5.72
CA PHE A 125 3.31 -1.15 6.30
C PHE A 125 2.91 -2.35 7.16
N ASN A 126 2.64 -2.12 8.44
CA ASN A 126 2.20 -3.15 9.37
C ASN A 126 0.73 -2.90 9.74
N GLY A 127 -0.10 -3.93 9.67
CA GLY A 127 -1.52 -3.88 10.00
C GLY A 127 -2.11 -5.28 10.14
N ASN A 128 -3.42 -5.38 10.33
CA ASN A 128 -4.10 -6.66 10.20
C ASN A 128 -4.21 -7.07 8.70
N SER A 129 -4.54 -8.34 8.44
CA SER A 129 -4.60 -8.86 7.06
C SER A 129 -5.52 -8.04 6.15
N LEU A 130 -6.68 -7.59 6.65
CA LEU A 130 -7.63 -6.77 5.88
C LEU A 130 -7.08 -5.37 5.56
N GLU A 131 -6.40 -4.73 6.50
CA GLU A 131 -5.77 -3.43 6.29
C GLU A 131 -4.63 -3.51 5.27
N VAL A 132 -3.86 -4.59 5.32
CA VAL A 132 -2.77 -4.86 4.38
C VAL A 132 -3.31 -5.12 2.98
N GLU A 133 -4.34 -5.97 2.84
CA GLU A 133 -5.00 -6.22 1.56
C GLU A 133 -5.61 -4.94 0.97
N LYS A 134 -6.27 -4.14 1.80
CA LYS A 134 -6.80 -2.83 1.40
C LYS A 134 -5.69 -1.88 0.93
N ALA A 135 -4.57 -1.83 1.65
CA ALA A 135 -3.43 -1.01 1.26
C ALA A 135 -2.84 -1.45 -0.09
N LEU A 136 -2.86 -2.75 -0.42
CA LEU A 136 -2.46 -3.28 -1.72
C LEU A 136 -3.45 -2.86 -2.83
N GLN A 137 -4.76 -2.97 -2.58
CA GLN A 137 -5.79 -2.53 -3.54
C GLN A 137 -5.74 -1.02 -3.81
N GLU A 138 -5.39 -0.23 -2.79
CA GLU A 138 -5.22 1.23 -2.89
C GLU A 138 -3.84 1.64 -3.45
N HIS A 139 -3.02 0.70 -3.94
CA HIS A 139 -1.66 0.93 -4.46
C HIS A 139 -0.72 1.66 -3.47
N ARG A 140 -0.98 1.57 -2.17
CA ARG A 140 -0.10 2.12 -1.12
C ARG A 140 1.11 1.23 -0.86
N ILE A 141 0.99 -0.07 -1.16
CA ILE A 141 2.06 -1.07 -1.08
C ILE A 141 2.12 -1.86 -2.39
N ASP A 142 3.26 -2.46 -2.67
CA ASP A 142 3.53 -3.20 -3.92
C ASP A 142 3.37 -4.71 -3.73
N LEU A 143 3.61 -5.20 -2.51
CA LEU A 143 3.52 -6.61 -2.15
C LEU A 143 2.97 -6.73 -0.73
N ALA A 144 2.05 -7.67 -0.54
CA ALA A 144 1.44 -7.99 0.75
C ALA A 144 1.81 -9.40 1.19
N LEU A 145 2.14 -9.56 2.47
CA LEU A 145 2.31 -10.85 3.13
C LEU A 145 1.29 -10.95 4.25
N VAL A 146 0.33 -11.85 4.08
CA VAL A 146 -0.78 -12.02 5.01
C VAL A 146 -0.94 -13.50 5.36
N GLU A 147 -1.48 -13.75 6.52
CA GLU A 147 -1.88 -15.08 6.97
C GLU A 147 -3.39 -15.27 6.81
N GLY A 148 -3.79 -16.53 6.66
CA GLY A 148 -5.21 -16.92 6.53
C GLY A 148 -5.63 -17.24 5.09
N ASN A 149 -6.91 -17.60 4.95
CA ASN A 149 -7.51 -18.06 3.69
C ASN A 149 -8.44 -17.02 3.04
N ILE A 150 -8.44 -15.77 3.52
CA ILE A 150 -9.27 -14.71 2.94
C ILE A 150 -8.70 -14.37 1.57
N ARG A 151 -9.54 -14.43 0.53
CA ARG A 151 -9.15 -14.14 -0.85
C ARG A 151 -10.03 -13.06 -1.41
N GLN A 152 -9.44 -11.94 -1.74
CA GLN A 152 -10.10 -10.87 -2.49
C GLN A 152 -10.05 -11.19 -3.99
N PRO A 153 -11.15 -11.01 -4.74
CA PRO A 153 -11.24 -11.44 -6.14
C PRO A 153 -10.24 -10.77 -7.09
N ASN A 154 -9.74 -9.58 -6.72
CA ASN A 154 -8.85 -8.78 -7.55
C ASN A 154 -7.36 -8.91 -7.17
N LEU A 155 -7.01 -9.82 -6.26
CA LEU A 155 -5.64 -10.04 -5.82
C LEU A 155 -5.16 -11.44 -6.18
N LYS A 156 -3.90 -11.55 -6.57
CA LYS A 156 -3.24 -12.83 -6.80
C LYS A 156 -2.54 -13.28 -5.52
N TYR A 157 -2.85 -14.48 -5.08
CA TYR A 157 -2.25 -15.07 -3.88
C TYR A 157 -1.33 -16.23 -4.25
N THR A 158 -0.21 -16.30 -3.55
CA THR A 158 0.75 -17.41 -3.65
C THR A 158 1.15 -17.81 -2.24
N SER A 159 0.95 -19.07 -1.88
CA SER A 159 1.41 -19.60 -0.59
C SER A 159 2.95 -19.66 -0.58
N PHE A 160 3.59 -19.15 0.47
CA PHE A 160 5.04 -19.15 0.61
C PHE A 160 5.54 -19.82 1.90
N LEU A 161 4.65 -19.97 2.90
CA LEU A 161 4.96 -20.62 4.17
C LEU A 161 3.71 -21.37 4.65
N GLN A 162 3.90 -22.53 5.27
CA GLN A 162 2.87 -23.23 6.00
C GLN A 162 3.07 -22.98 7.49
N ASP A 163 1.98 -22.73 8.19
CA ASP A 163 1.95 -22.51 9.63
C ASP A 163 0.95 -23.46 10.27
N GLU A 164 1.15 -23.78 11.53
CA GLU A 164 0.32 -24.70 12.30
C GLU A 164 -0.21 -23.97 13.54
N LEU A 165 -1.53 -24.01 13.70
CA LEU A 165 -2.17 -23.52 14.92
C LEU A 165 -2.19 -24.63 15.95
N VAL A 166 -1.54 -24.40 17.09
CA VAL A 166 -1.52 -25.35 18.20
C VAL A 166 -2.26 -24.74 19.40
N PRO A 167 -3.15 -25.50 20.05
CA PRO A 167 -3.75 -25.08 21.30
C PRO A 167 -2.71 -25.10 22.41
N VAL A 168 -2.70 -24.06 23.24
CA VAL A 168 -1.81 -23.98 24.41
C VAL A 168 -2.67 -23.89 25.67
N VAL A 169 -2.44 -24.77 26.61
CA VAL A 169 -3.14 -24.81 27.91
C VAL A 169 -2.15 -24.83 29.07
N HIS A 170 -2.57 -24.34 30.21
CA HIS A 170 -1.75 -24.43 31.42
C HIS A 170 -1.56 -25.91 31.82
N THR A 171 -0.37 -26.29 32.30
CA THR A 171 0.00 -27.65 32.64
C THR A 171 -0.92 -28.37 33.65
N HIS A 172 -1.58 -27.60 34.53
CA HIS A 172 -2.57 -28.09 35.49
C HIS A 172 -4.03 -27.85 35.04
N SER A 173 -4.25 -27.59 33.76
CA SER A 173 -5.60 -27.42 33.22
C SER A 173 -6.27 -28.79 33.03
N LYS A 174 -7.57 -28.86 33.29
CA LYS A 174 -8.40 -30.04 32.97
C LYS A 174 -8.36 -30.39 31.46
N TRP A 175 -7.93 -29.46 30.60
CA TRP A 175 -7.86 -29.62 29.16
C TRP A 175 -6.60 -30.34 28.69
N THR A 176 -5.62 -30.58 29.57
CA THR A 176 -4.38 -31.33 29.22
C THR A 176 -4.62 -32.80 28.91
N GLU A 177 -5.73 -33.37 29.37
CA GLU A 177 -6.11 -34.77 29.15
C GLU A 177 -6.92 -34.99 27.87
N TYR A 178 -7.29 -33.92 27.16
CA TYR A 178 -8.10 -33.97 25.95
C TYR A 178 -7.20 -33.81 24.72
N ASP A 179 -7.43 -34.64 23.70
CA ASP A 179 -6.88 -34.44 22.37
C ASP A 179 -7.67 -33.30 21.72
N LEU A 180 -7.13 -32.07 21.86
CA LEU A 180 -7.75 -30.86 21.36
C LEU A 180 -7.53 -30.73 19.86
N SER A 181 -8.30 -31.46 19.08
CA SER A 181 -8.35 -31.26 17.63
C SER A 181 -8.97 -29.89 17.31
N LEU A 182 -8.25 -29.06 16.57
CA LEU A 182 -8.74 -27.74 16.11
C LEU A 182 -10.02 -27.83 15.26
N ILE A 183 -10.32 -29.01 14.70
CA ILE A 183 -11.55 -29.29 13.92
C ILE A 183 -12.81 -29.14 14.78
N HIS A 184 -12.74 -29.48 16.05
CA HIS A 184 -13.88 -29.39 16.96
C HIS A 184 -14.14 -27.99 17.54
N ILE A 185 -13.17 -27.06 17.40
CA ILE A 185 -13.28 -25.68 17.86
C ILE A 185 -13.84 -24.77 16.77
N SER A 186 -13.72 -25.17 15.51
CA SER A 186 -14.11 -24.35 14.36
C SER A 186 -15.51 -24.61 13.81
N GLU A 187 -16.27 -25.59 14.35
CA GLU A 187 -17.66 -25.73 13.96
C GLU A 187 -18.51 -24.66 14.64
N PRO A 188 -19.12 -23.73 13.91
CA PRO A 188 -20.10 -22.83 14.48
C PRO A 188 -21.29 -23.66 14.94
N THR A 189 -21.58 -23.68 16.22
CA THR A 189 -22.83 -24.18 16.77
C THR A 189 -23.97 -23.42 16.08
N ARG A 190 -24.62 -24.08 15.11
CA ARG A 190 -25.91 -23.64 14.57
C ARG A 190 -26.95 -23.77 15.69
N HIS A 191 -27.37 -22.65 16.22
CA HIS A 191 -28.66 -22.49 16.93
C HIS A 191 -29.62 -21.73 16.03
#